data_a647ed4475e15c200b6250938922e8dc
#
_entry.id   a647ed4475e15c200b6250938922e8dc
#
_cell.length_a   1.000
_cell.length_b   1.000
_cell.length_c   1.000
_cell.angle_alpha   90.00
_cell.angle_beta   90.00
_cell.angle_gamma   90.00
#
_symmetry.space_group_name_H-M   'P 1'
#
loop_
_entity.id
_entity.type
_entity.pdbx_description
1 polymer ?
#
loop_
_entity_poly.entity_id
_entity_poly.type
_entity_poly.pdbx_seq_one_letter_code
_entity_poly.pdbx_strand_id
1 'polypeptide(L)'
;MFRGIIFIPADTKIDFVGQRVISWFVSAFLTVVPLILVATVGLNMGIDFQGGTLIEVKTEENPADLSDIRSKISDLGLGEVQIQEFGAPDEVLIRIASQPTEEEQQVSIAKVKEALGDTVEYRRTEIVGPTISGELIAGGTLAVVVAMIGIMIYVWFRFEWQFSLAAVASLVHDVTATIGLYALLQLEFNVSSIAAILTIIGYSLNDKVVIFDRXXXXXX
;
A
#
# COMPACT_ATOMS: atom_id res chain seq x y z
N MET A 1 17.70 21.42 37.09
CA MET A 1 16.25 21.58 37.07
C MET A 1 15.83 22.00 35.69
N PHE A 2 15.33 21.03 34.85
CA PHE A 2 14.92 21.32 33.48
C PHE A 2 13.53 21.93 33.48
N ARG A 3 13.43 23.15 33.03
CA ARG A 3 12.14 23.80 32.82
C ARG A 3 11.65 23.38 31.43
N GLY A 4 10.63 22.56 31.43
CA GLY A 4 10.01 22.16 30.15
C GLY A 4 9.43 23.36 29.46
N ILE A 5 9.58 23.38 28.13
CA ILE A 5 9.02 24.45 27.34
C ILE A 5 7.51 24.18 27.21
N ILE A 6 6.73 25.11 27.74
CA ILE A 6 5.27 25.02 27.66
C ILE A 6 4.83 25.76 26.39
N PHE A 7 4.45 24.99 25.38
CA PHE A 7 4.00 25.55 24.12
C PHE A 7 2.61 26.15 24.19
N ILE A 8 1.79 25.62 25.12
CA ILE A 8 0.43 26.12 25.30
C ILE A 8 0.31 26.69 26.70
N PRO A 9 0.01 28.01 26.85
CA PRO A 9 -0.15 28.59 28.18
C PRO A 9 -1.32 27.95 28.93
N ALA A 10 -1.18 27.92 30.27
CA ALA A 10 -2.20 27.29 31.11
C ALA A 10 -3.52 28.05 31.09
N ASP A 11 -3.50 29.32 30.71
CA ASP A 11 -4.70 30.17 30.65
C ASP A 11 -5.30 30.23 29.23
N THR A 12 -4.87 29.35 28.35
CA THR A 12 -5.41 29.32 26.97
C THR A 12 -6.91 29.01 26.98
N LYS A 13 -7.69 29.89 26.36
CA LYS A 13 -9.15 29.73 26.29
C LYS A 13 -9.57 29.29 24.90
N ILE A 14 -9.17 28.08 24.54
CA ILE A 14 -9.55 27.48 23.26
C ILE A 14 -10.84 26.69 23.46
N ASP A 15 -11.83 26.94 22.63
CA ASP A 15 -13.11 26.24 22.70
C ASP A 15 -12.97 24.87 22.03
N PHE A 16 -12.50 23.89 22.78
CA PHE A 16 -12.33 22.52 22.28
C PHE A 16 -13.68 21.86 22.03
N VAL A 17 -14.70 22.20 22.79
CA VAL A 17 -16.03 21.63 22.62
C VAL A 17 -16.67 22.14 21.34
N GLY A 18 -16.52 23.43 21.06
CA GLY A 18 -17.06 24.03 19.83
C GLY A 18 -16.36 23.53 18.57
N GLN A 19 -15.08 23.15 18.69
CA GLN A 19 -14.30 22.61 17.58
C GLN A 19 -14.57 21.13 17.32
N ARG A 20 -15.35 20.48 18.18
CA ARG A 20 -15.69 19.06 18.01
C ARG A 20 -16.37 18.79 16.68
N VAL A 21 -17.26 19.69 16.25
CA VAL A 21 -17.96 19.55 14.98
C VAL A 21 -16.97 19.58 13.82
N ILE A 22 -15.99 20.48 13.87
CA ILE A 22 -14.94 20.56 12.84
C ILE A 22 -14.13 19.26 12.80
N SER A 23 -13.77 18.72 13.97
CA SER A 23 -13.05 17.46 14.06
C SER A 23 -13.83 16.31 13.43
N TRP A 24 -15.14 16.25 13.67
CA TRP A 24 -16.00 15.24 13.09
C TRP A 24 -16.03 15.33 11.58
N PHE A 25 -16.14 16.55 11.02
CA PHE A 25 -16.11 16.75 9.58
C PHE A 25 -14.78 16.34 8.96
N VAL A 26 -13.67 16.70 9.61
CA VAL A 26 -12.33 16.33 9.14
C VAL A 26 -12.18 14.81 9.16
N SER A 27 -12.61 14.16 10.24
CA SER A 27 -12.53 12.71 10.38
C SER A 27 -13.36 12.00 9.33
N ALA A 28 -14.58 12.49 9.09
CA ALA A 28 -15.46 11.94 8.06
C ALA A 28 -14.84 12.11 6.67
N PHE A 29 -14.27 13.28 6.40
CA PHE A 29 -13.59 13.55 5.13
C PHE A 29 -12.42 12.58 4.92
N LEU A 30 -11.59 12.38 5.95
CA LEU A 30 -10.43 11.50 5.87
C LEU A 30 -10.80 10.02 5.80
N THR A 31 -12.06 9.67 6.07
CA THR A 31 -12.55 8.30 5.93
C THR A 31 -13.26 8.11 4.60
N VAL A 32 -14.12 9.05 4.22
CA VAL A 32 -14.96 8.93 3.02
C VAL A 32 -14.14 9.11 1.74
N VAL A 33 -13.23 10.09 1.71
CA VAL A 33 -12.44 10.37 0.50
C VAL A 33 -11.58 9.17 0.09
N PRO A 34 -10.86 8.50 1.01
CA PRO A 34 -10.13 7.29 0.62
C PRO A 34 -11.02 6.20 0.07
N LEU A 35 -12.20 5.99 0.64
CA LEU A 35 -13.14 4.97 0.15
C LEU A 35 -13.62 5.32 -1.26
N ILE A 36 -13.90 6.60 -1.53
CA ILE A 36 -14.29 7.05 -2.86
C ILE A 36 -13.14 6.85 -3.85
N LEU A 37 -11.90 7.16 -3.45
CA LEU A 37 -10.74 6.99 -4.32
C LEU A 37 -10.54 5.53 -4.69
N VAL A 38 -10.67 4.62 -3.72
CA VAL A 38 -10.51 3.19 -4.00
C VAL A 38 -11.62 2.71 -4.93
N ALA A 39 -12.86 3.19 -4.72
CA ALA A 39 -14.00 2.78 -5.54
C ALA A 39 -13.93 3.32 -6.96
N THR A 40 -13.42 4.54 -7.16
CA THR A 40 -13.42 5.18 -8.48
C THR A 40 -12.11 5.01 -9.24
N VAL A 41 -10.98 5.29 -8.59
CA VAL A 41 -9.65 5.19 -9.20
C VAL A 41 -9.11 3.77 -9.11
N GLY A 42 -9.37 3.10 -7.99
CA GLY A 42 -8.88 1.76 -7.73
C GLY A 42 -7.44 1.74 -7.26
N LEU A 43 -7.03 0.60 -6.73
CA LEU A 43 -5.65 0.38 -6.31
C LEU A 43 -4.82 -0.11 -7.51
N ASN A 44 -3.58 0.36 -7.56
CA ASN A 44 -2.62 -0.15 -8.55
C ASN A 44 -2.00 -1.43 -7.99
N MET A 45 -2.70 -2.55 -8.21
CA MET A 45 -2.27 -3.84 -7.68
C MET A 45 -0.98 -4.28 -8.34
N GLY A 46 -0.02 -4.68 -7.50
CA GLY A 46 1.27 -5.14 -7.99
C GLY A 46 1.22 -6.56 -8.53
N ILE A 47 2.35 -7.01 -9.08
CA ILE A 47 2.46 -8.34 -9.68
C ILE A 47 2.17 -9.45 -8.66
N ASP A 48 2.44 -9.20 -7.37
CA ASP A 48 2.18 -10.19 -6.32
C ASP A 48 0.71 -10.59 -6.30
N PHE A 49 -0.20 -9.66 -6.60
CA PHE A 49 -1.63 -9.90 -6.52
C PHE A 49 -2.28 -10.10 -7.89
N GLN A 50 -1.82 -9.39 -8.91
CA GLN A 50 -2.34 -9.60 -10.27
C GLN A 50 -1.74 -10.82 -10.94
N GLY A 51 -0.52 -11.18 -10.55
CA GLY A 51 0.23 -12.20 -11.25
C GLY A 51 0.85 -11.64 -12.52
N GLY A 52 1.58 -12.48 -13.22
CA GLY A 52 2.22 -12.09 -14.47
C GLY A 52 3.72 -12.05 -14.37
N THR A 53 4.34 -11.28 -15.26
CA THR A 53 5.79 -11.16 -15.36
C THR A 53 6.22 -9.71 -15.26
N LEU A 54 7.26 -9.47 -14.50
CA LEU A 54 7.87 -8.15 -14.34
C LEU A 54 9.30 -8.25 -14.86
N ILE A 55 9.63 -7.42 -15.85
CA ILE A 55 10.97 -7.40 -16.44
C ILE A 55 11.54 -6.00 -16.27
N GLU A 56 12.67 -5.91 -15.60
CA GLU A 56 13.37 -4.65 -15.41
C GLU A 56 14.55 -4.60 -16.35
N VAL A 57 14.58 -3.58 -17.21
CA VAL A 57 15.63 -3.45 -18.22
C VAL A 57 16.26 -2.05 -18.14
N LYS A 58 17.52 -1.98 -18.55
CA LYS A 58 18.23 -0.71 -18.70
C LYS A 58 18.55 -0.54 -20.17
N THR A 59 18.14 0.60 -20.74
CA THR A 59 18.36 0.87 -22.16
C THR A 59 19.68 1.58 -22.40
N GLU A 60 20.19 1.48 -23.62
CA GLU A 60 21.37 2.24 -24.02
C GLU A 60 21.03 3.72 -24.20
N GLU A 61 19.80 4.01 -24.59
CA GLU A 61 19.31 5.38 -24.76
C GLU A 61 18.99 5.98 -23.38
N ASN A 62 19.33 7.25 -23.21
CA ASN A 62 19.02 7.99 -22.00
C ASN A 62 18.45 9.35 -22.38
N PRO A 63 17.15 9.62 -22.18
CA PRO A 63 16.17 8.71 -21.57
C PRO A 63 15.71 7.60 -22.49
N ALA A 64 15.14 6.55 -21.90
CA ALA A 64 14.61 5.42 -22.66
C ALA A 64 13.44 5.83 -23.54
N ASP A 65 13.38 5.25 -24.73
CA ASP A 65 12.26 5.49 -25.67
C ASP A 65 11.15 4.51 -25.38
N LEU A 66 10.21 4.91 -24.51
CA LEU A 66 9.10 4.04 -24.12
C LEU A 66 8.18 3.74 -25.28
N SER A 67 8.00 4.67 -26.22
CA SER A 67 7.16 4.44 -27.42
C SER A 67 7.74 3.36 -28.29
N ASP A 68 9.05 3.32 -28.49
CA ASP A 68 9.72 2.31 -29.27
C ASP A 68 9.57 0.94 -28.64
N ILE A 69 9.78 0.86 -27.32
CA ILE A 69 9.62 -0.40 -26.58
C ILE A 69 8.17 -0.88 -26.67
N ARG A 70 7.23 0.04 -26.48
CA ARG A 70 5.80 -0.31 -26.55
C ARG A 70 5.41 -0.84 -27.91
N SER A 71 5.92 -0.23 -28.99
CA SER A 71 5.59 -0.69 -30.33
C SER A 71 6.20 -2.05 -30.63
N LYS A 72 7.39 -2.35 -30.09
CA LYS A 72 8.02 -3.66 -30.27
C LYS A 72 7.27 -4.77 -29.53
N ILE A 73 6.72 -4.46 -28.36
CA ILE A 73 6.10 -5.47 -27.49
C ILE A 73 4.62 -5.63 -27.76
N SER A 74 3.90 -4.57 -28.13
CA SER A 74 2.44 -4.61 -28.28
C SER A 74 1.96 -5.58 -29.39
N ASP A 75 2.81 -5.86 -30.37
CA ASP A 75 2.45 -6.75 -31.48
C ASP A 75 2.68 -8.23 -31.17
N LEU A 76 3.15 -8.56 -29.99
CA LEU A 76 3.50 -9.93 -29.65
C LEU A 76 2.32 -10.78 -29.16
N GLY A 77 1.17 -10.15 -28.94
CA GLY A 77 -0.02 -10.88 -28.49
C GLY A 77 0.06 -11.38 -27.06
N LEU A 78 0.69 -10.60 -26.18
CA LEU A 78 0.90 -10.98 -24.78
C LEU A 78 -0.25 -10.56 -23.86
N GLY A 79 -1.29 -9.98 -24.39
CA GLY A 79 -2.36 -9.42 -23.60
C GLY A 79 -2.00 -8.03 -23.11
N GLU A 80 -2.43 -7.69 -21.91
CA GLU A 80 -2.15 -6.37 -21.36
C GLU A 80 -0.67 -6.24 -20.98
N VAL A 81 -0.04 -5.18 -21.47
CA VAL A 81 1.35 -4.89 -21.19
C VAL A 81 1.46 -3.45 -20.70
N GLN A 82 2.17 -3.24 -19.59
CA GLN A 82 2.44 -1.91 -19.06
C GLN A 82 3.93 -1.64 -19.10
N ILE A 83 4.29 -0.43 -19.52
CA ILE A 83 5.68 -0.01 -19.66
C ILE A 83 5.83 1.33 -18.97
N GLN A 84 6.79 1.45 -18.06
CA GLN A 84 7.00 2.71 -17.32
C GLN A 84 8.45 2.87 -16.95
N GLU A 85 8.86 4.12 -16.72
CA GLU A 85 10.17 4.42 -16.16
C GLU A 85 10.25 3.90 -14.73
N PHE A 86 11.43 3.43 -14.34
CA PHE A 86 11.62 2.86 -13.01
C PHE A 86 12.97 3.30 -12.45
N GLY A 87 12.94 4.30 -11.59
CA GLY A 87 14.13 4.85 -10.97
C GLY A 87 14.82 5.86 -11.86
N ALA A 88 15.74 5.42 -12.69
CA ALA A 88 16.50 6.30 -13.58
C ALA A 88 15.76 6.46 -14.92
N PRO A 89 16.05 7.55 -15.66
CA PRO A 89 15.40 7.75 -16.97
C PRO A 89 15.68 6.68 -18.01
N ASP A 90 16.79 5.96 -17.88
CA ASP A 90 17.15 4.89 -18.81
C ASP A 90 16.74 3.51 -18.30
N GLU A 91 16.06 3.43 -17.16
CA GLU A 91 15.57 2.18 -16.61
C GLU A 91 14.07 2.08 -16.86
N VAL A 92 13.64 0.90 -17.35
CA VAL A 92 12.26 0.65 -17.73
C VAL A 92 11.74 -0.60 -17.07
N LEU A 93 10.51 -0.55 -16.60
CA LEU A 93 9.80 -1.67 -16.01
C LEU A 93 8.73 -2.13 -16.99
N ILE A 94 8.82 -3.40 -17.41
CA ILE A 94 7.85 -4.00 -18.33
C ILE A 94 7.04 -5.02 -17.55
N ARG A 95 5.72 -4.87 -17.58
CA ARG A 95 4.80 -5.72 -16.86
C ARG A 95 3.86 -6.40 -17.84
N ILE A 96 3.89 -7.72 -17.84
CA ILE A 96 3.10 -8.54 -18.75
C ILE A 96 2.01 -9.27 -17.97
N ALA A 97 0.80 -9.28 -18.50
CA ALA A 97 -0.32 -9.94 -17.85
C ALA A 97 -0.05 -11.42 -17.59
N SER A 98 -0.69 -11.96 -16.57
CA SER A 98 -0.56 -13.37 -16.22
C SER A 98 -1.04 -14.24 -17.37
N GLN A 99 -0.26 -15.26 -17.70
CA GLN A 99 -0.63 -16.23 -18.72
C GLN A 99 -1.25 -17.46 -18.06
N PRO A 100 -2.08 -18.23 -18.79
CA PRO A 100 -2.77 -19.37 -18.17
C PRO A 100 -1.87 -20.44 -17.60
N THR A 101 -0.69 -20.65 -18.19
CA THR A 101 0.24 -21.66 -17.71
C THR A 101 1.62 -21.08 -17.53
N GLU A 102 2.43 -21.78 -16.71
CA GLU A 102 3.81 -21.39 -16.49
C GLU A 102 4.62 -21.44 -17.78
N GLU A 103 4.33 -22.43 -18.63
CA GLU A 103 5.00 -22.57 -19.92
C GLU A 103 4.73 -21.36 -20.81
N GLU A 104 3.47 -20.91 -20.86
CA GLU A 104 3.09 -19.73 -21.64
C GLU A 104 3.74 -18.47 -21.09
N GLN A 105 3.92 -18.40 -19.77
CA GLN A 105 4.62 -17.30 -19.13
C GLN A 105 6.09 -17.24 -19.60
N GLN A 106 6.75 -18.39 -19.66
CA GLN A 106 8.15 -18.46 -20.13
C GLN A 106 8.24 -18.10 -21.61
N VAL A 107 7.26 -18.52 -22.40
CA VAL A 107 7.21 -18.17 -23.84
C VAL A 107 7.08 -16.65 -23.99
N SER A 108 6.24 -16.01 -23.16
CA SER A 108 6.07 -14.56 -23.20
C SER A 108 7.38 -13.84 -22.91
N ILE A 109 8.14 -14.31 -21.92
CA ILE A 109 9.43 -13.72 -21.60
C ILE A 109 10.40 -13.86 -22.77
N ALA A 110 10.43 -15.03 -23.38
CA ALA A 110 11.30 -15.27 -24.54
C ALA A 110 10.94 -14.35 -25.71
N LYS A 111 9.65 -14.14 -25.95
CA LYS A 111 9.20 -13.24 -27.01
C LYS A 111 9.65 -11.80 -26.78
N VAL A 112 9.57 -11.34 -25.53
CA VAL A 112 10.00 -9.99 -25.17
C VAL A 112 11.52 -9.84 -25.37
N LYS A 113 12.28 -10.83 -24.93
CA LYS A 113 13.73 -10.79 -25.08
C LYS A 113 14.15 -10.81 -26.53
N GLU A 114 13.46 -11.57 -27.35
CA GLU A 114 13.72 -11.62 -28.80
C GLU A 114 13.38 -10.25 -29.44
N ALA A 115 12.25 -9.65 -29.06
CA ALA A 115 11.81 -8.37 -29.63
C ALA A 115 12.76 -7.24 -29.25
N LEU A 116 13.22 -7.18 -28.01
CA LEU A 116 14.12 -6.12 -27.54
C LEU A 116 15.58 -6.40 -27.93
N GLY A 117 15.93 -7.65 -28.12
CA GLY A 117 17.28 -8.03 -28.53
C GLY A 117 18.34 -7.67 -27.51
N ASP A 118 19.51 -7.27 -28.04
CA ASP A 118 20.66 -6.92 -27.21
C ASP A 118 20.77 -5.41 -26.93
N THR A 119 19.73 -4.67 -27.29
CA THR A 119 19.73 -3.21 -27.09
C THR A 119 19.45 -2.81 -25.64
N VAL A 120 19.08 -3.75 -24.80
CA VAL A 120 18.80 -3.49 -23.39
C VAL A 120 19.55 -4.48 -22.51
N GLU A 121 19.83 -4.04 -21.28
CA GLU A 121 20.41 -4.89 -20.25
C GLU A 121 19.29 -5.38 -19.34
N TYR A 122 19.13 -6.71 -19.21
CA TYR A 122 18.09 -7.29 -18.37
C TYR A 122 18.60 -7.34 -16.93
N ARG A 123 17.95 -6.53 -16.07
CA ARG A 123 18.35 -6.41 -14.67
C ARG A 123 17.68 -7.44 -13.78
N ARG A 124 16.39 -7.65 -14.00
CA ARG A 124 15.60 -8.49 -13.11
C ARG A 124 14.38 -9.00 -13.84
N THR A 125 14.01 -10.25 -13.56
CA THR A 125 12.77 -10.83 -14.06
C THR A 125 12.09 -11.53 -12.90
N GLU A 126 10.84 -11.15 -12.62
CA GLU A 126 10.03 -11.78 -11.59
C GLU A 126 8.79 -12.37 -12.25
N ILE A 127 8.43 -13.57 -11.84
CA ILE A 127 7.25 -14.27 -12.36
C ILE A 127 6.37 -14.66 -11.17
N VAL A 128 5.10 -14.31 -11.24
CA VAL A 128 4.11 -14.74 -10.25
C VAL A 128 2.98 -15.41 -11.01
N GLY A 129 2.86 -16.71 -10.82
CA GLY A 129 1.78 -17.47 -11.48
C GLY A 129 0.44 -17.23 -10.82
N PRO A 130 -0.67 -17.62 -11.48
CA PRO A 130 -2.02 -17.38 -10.95
C PRO A 130 -2.26 -18.04 -9.60
N THR A 131 -1.74 -19.24 -9.38
CA THR A 131 -1.91 -19.94 -8.10
C THR A 131 -1.20 -19.21 -6.97
N ILE A 132 0.05 -18.80 -7.22
CA ILE A 132 0.84 -18.09 -6.21
C ILE A 132 0.21 -16.72 -5.93
N SER A 133 -0.24 -16.03 -6.97
CA SER A 133 -0.91 -14.74 -6.80
C SER A 133 -2.16 -14.88 -5.91
N GLY A 134 -2.97 -15.91 -6.14
CA GLY A 134 -4.14 -16.18 -5.31
C GLY A 134 -3.77 -16.46 -3.87
N GLU A 135 -2.71 -17.22 -3.65
CA GLU A 135 -2.23 -17.53 -2.30
C GLU A 135 -1.74 -16.27 -1.58
N LEU A 136 -1.08 -15.37 -2.31
CA LEU A 136 -0.59 -14.12 -1.71
C LEU A 136 -1.75 -13.21 -1.32
N ILE A 137 -2.81 -13.15 -2.15
CA ILE A 137 -4.01 -12.38 -1.81
C ILE A 137 -4.67 -12.94 -0.55
N ALA A 138 -4.87 -14.26 -0.51
CA ALA A 138 -5.50 -14.91 0.63
C ALA A 138 -4.66 -14.73 1.89
N GLY A 139 -3.34 -14.95 1.78
CA GLY A 139 -2.44 -14.81 2.92
C GLY A 139 -2.35 -13.40 3.44
N GLY A 140 -2.27 -12.42 2.55
CA GLY A 140 -2.22 -11.02 2.94
C GLY A 140 -3.50 -10.58 3.64
N THR A 141 -4.66 -10.96 3.08
CA THR A 141 -5.95 -10.66 3.68
C THR A 141 -6.05 -11.30 5.07
N LEU A 142 -5.67 -12.57 5.16
CA LEU A 142 -5.71 -13.28 6.44
C LEU A 142 -4.79 -12.63 7.47
N ALA A 143 -3.60 -12.21 7.07
CA ALA A 143 -2.66 -11.56 7.98
C ALA A 143 -3.24 -10.28 8.57
N VAL A 144 -3.87 -9.44 7.73
CA VAL A 144 -4.46 -8.20 8.19
C VAL A 144 -5.64 -8.48 9.13
N VAL A 145 -6.51 -9.42 8.76
CA VAL A 145 -7.68 -9.76 9.59
C VAL A 145 -7.25 -10.32 10.94
N VAL A 146 -6.28 -11.25 10.95
CA VAL A 146 -5.79 -11.85 12.19
C VAL A 146 -5.13 -10.78 13.08
N ALA A 147 -4.35 -9.88 12.47
CA ALA A 147 -3.71 -8.80 13.23
C ALA A 147 -4.76 -7.89 13.88
N MET A 148 -5.81 -7.53 13.14
CA MET A 148 -6.86 -6.65 13.68
C MET A 148 -7.64 -7.34 14.81
N ILE A 149 -7.94 -8.61 14.64
CA ILE A 149 -8.65 -9.38 15.69
C ILE A 149 -7.76 -9.50 16.92
N GLY A 150 -6.48 -9.80 16.73
CA GLY A 150 -5.54 -9.92 17.84
C GLY A 150 -5.41 -8.62 18.62
N ILE A 151 -5.35 -7.50 17.90
CA ILE A 151 -5.27 -6.18 18.54
C ILE A 151 -6.55 -5.90 19.32
N MET A 152 -7.71 -6.21 18.77
CA MET A 152 -8.98 -6.00 19.44
C MET A 152 -9.04 -6.81 20.75
N ILE A 153 -8.62 -8.09 20.72
CA ILE A 153 -8.60 -8.94 21.91
C ILE A 153 -7.61 -8.38 22.95
N TYR A 154 -6.41 -7.99 22.50
CA TYR A 154 -5.40 -7.45 23.40
C TYR A 154 -5.89 -6.19 24.11
N VAL A 155 -6.45 -5.24 23.36
CA VAL A 155 -6.92 -3.99 23.94
C VAL A 155 -8.11 -4.23 24.87
N TRP A 156 -8.98 -5.19 24.51
CA TRP A 156 -10.10 -5.56 25.37
C TRP A 156 -9.62 -6.09 26.72
N PHE A 157 -8.63 -6.98 26.72
CA PHE A 157 -8.07 -7.50 27.97
C PHE A 157 -7.29 -6.44 28.76
N ARG A 158 -6.60 -5.56 28.05
CA ARG A 158 -5.74 -4.55 28.69
C ARG A 158 -6.52 -3.33 29.17
N PHE A 159 -7.61 -3.00 28.50
CA PHE A 159 -8.43 -1.82 28.78
C PHE A 159 -9.90 -2.20 28.76
N GLU A 160 -10.74 -1.20 29.09
CA GLU A 160 -12.19 -1.38 29.01
C GLU A 160 -12.64 -1.49 27.54
N TRP A 161 -13.83 -2.06 27.33
CA TRP A 161 -14.34 -2.32 25.97
C TRP A 161 -14.50 -1.03 25.15
N GLN A 162 -14.78 0.10 25.82
CA GLN A 162 -14.89 1.37 25.11
C GLN A 162 -13.57 1.75 24.43
N PHE A 163 -12.44 1.51 25.12
CA PHE A 163 -11.13 1.75 24.57
C PHE A 163 -10.82 0.80 23.42
N SER A 164 -11.31 -0.44 23.52
CA SER A 164 -11.13 -1.42 22.44
C SER A 164 -11.82 -0.97 21.15
N LEU A 165 -13.08 -0.51 21.28
CA LEU A 165 -13.82 -0.01 20.10
C LEU A 165 -13.16 1.22 19.52
N ALA A 166 -12.70 2.14 20.37
CA ALA A 166 -12.02 3.35 19.91
C ALA A 166 -10.72 3.00 19.18
N ALA A 167 -9.96 2.05 19.73
CA ALA A 167 -8.70 1.63 19.12
C ALA A 167 -8.92 1.02 17.74
N VAL A 168 -9.89 0.10 17.63
CA VAL A 168 -10.19 -0.55 16.36
C VAL A 168 -10.68 0.48 15.33
N ALA A 169 -11.56 1.39 15.74
CA ALA A 169 -12.07 2.42 14.83
C ALA A 169 -10.94 3.30 14.32
N SER A 170 -10.02 3.69 15.21
CA SER A 170 -8.88 4.50 14.84
C SER A 170 -7.92 3.76 13.90
N LEU A 171 -7.68 2.47 14.16
CA LEU A 171 -6.82 1.66 13.30
C LEU A 171 -7.44 1.46 11.92
N VAL A 172 -8.74 1.22 11.84
CA VAL A 172 -9.45 1.11 10.57
C VAL A 172 -9.33 2.42 9.80
N HIS A 173 -9.47 3.55 10.48
CA HIS A 173 -9.32 4.87 9.88
C HIS A 173 -7.90 5.04 9.32
N ASP A 174 -6.88 4.66 10.10
CA ASP A 174 -5.48 4.80 9.66
C ASP A 174 -5.18 3.93 8.44
N VAL A 175 -5.67 2.69 8.44
CA VAL A 175 -5.48 1.77 7.33
C VAL A 175 -6.22 2.28 6.09
N THR A 176 -7.45 2.75 6.27
CA THR A 176 -8.25 3.29 5.16
C THR A 176 -7.57 4.49 4.53
N ALA A 177 -7.03 5.40 5.36
CA ALA A 177 -6.32 6.57 4.86
C ALA A 177 -5.07 6.17 4.07
N THR A 178 -4.34 5.16 4.55
CA THR A 178 -3.14 4.68 3.86
C THR A 178 -3.50 4.07 2.50
N ILE A 179 -4.54 3.23 2.46
CA ILE A 179 -5.00 2.61 1.22
C ILE A 179 -5.47 3.69 0.24
N GLY A 180 -6.17 4.72 0.73
CA GLY A 180 -6.60 5.85 -0.08
C GLY A 180 -5.42 6.59 -0.69
N LEU A 181 -4.34 6.75 0.08
CA LEU A 181 -3.13 7.39 -0.43
C LEU A 181 -2.50 6.56 -1.55
N TYR A 182 -2.46 5.23 -1.41
CA TYR A 182 -1.99 4.35 -2.48
C TYR A 182 -2.84 4.52 -3.74
N ALA A 183 -4.16 4.62 -3.59
CA ALA A 183 -5.06 4.82 -4.72
C ALA A 183 -4.85 6.19 -5.37
N LEU A 184 -4.74 7.24 -4.56
CA LEU A 184 -4.57 8.61 -5.06
C LEU A 184 -3.28 8.76 -5.86
N LEU A 185 -2.17 8.26 -5.31
CA LEU A 185 -0.85 8.38 -5.93
C LEU A 185 -0.56 7.24 -6.90
N GLN A 186 -1.45 6.26 -7.00
CA GLN A 186 -1.28 5.07 -7.84
C GLN A 186 0.04 4.36 -7.55
N LEU A 187 0.40 4.30 -6.27
CA LEU A 187 1.57 3.55 -5.83
C LEU A 187 1.28 2.06 -5.97
N GLU A 188 2.30 1.31 -6.37
CA GLU A 188 2.15 -0.14 -6.55
C GLU A 188 1.84 -0.81 -5.21
N PHE A 189 0.70 -1.50 -5.14
CA PHE A 189 0.25 -2.20 -3.94
C PHE A 189 0.64 -3.67 -4.04
N ASN A 190 1.60 -4.08 -3.23
CA ASN A 190 2.15 -5.43 -3.26
C ASN A 190 2.29 -5.98 -1.83
N VAL A 191 2.96 -7.12 -1.70
CA VAL A 191 3.14 -7.75 -0.37
C VAL A 191 3.92 -6.83 0.57
N SER A 192 4.90 -6.10 0.05
CA SER A 192 5.63 -5.12 0.85
C SER A 192 4.72 -4.02 1.37
N SER A 193 3.71 -3.64 0.58
CA SER A 193 2.72 -2.64 1.02
C SER A 193 1.91 -3.14 2.20
N ILE A 194 1.55 -4.43 2.20
CA ILE A 194 0.84 -5.03 3.32
C ILE A 194 1.73 -5.01 4.57
N ALA A 195 3.01 -5.33 4.41
CA ALA A 195 3.96 -5.26 5.53
C ALA A 195 4.05 -3.85 6.09
N ALA A 196 4.05 -2.83 5.22
CA ALA A 196 4.05 -1.44 5.65
C ALA A 196 2.79 -1.09 6.42
N ILE A 197 1.63 -1.56 5.97
CA ILE A 197 0.36 -1.35 6.65
C ILE A 197 0.39 -1.99 8.05
N LEU A 198 0.90 -3.22 8.14
CA LEU A 198 1.01 -3.90 9.43
C LEU A 198 1.95 -3.15 10.38
N THR A 199 3.03 -2.57 9.84
CA THR A 199 3.95 -1.75 10.63
C THR A 199 3.26 -0.49 11.15
N ILE A 200 2.47 0.18 10.29
CA ILE A 200 1.71 1.36 10.69
C ILE A 200 0.72 1.00 11.81
N ILE A 201 0.03 -0.14 11.67
CA ILE A 201 -0.89 -0.62 12.68
C ILE A 201 -0.16 -0.83 14.01
N GLY A 202 1.04 -1.43 13.97
CA GLY A 202 1.84 -1.66 15.18
C GLY A 202 2.25 -0.38 15.87
N TYR A 203 2.73 0.60 15.11
CA TYR A 203 3.12 1.90 15.69
C TYR A 203 1.90 2.65 16.23
N SER A 204 0.80 2.63 15.50
CA SER A 204 -0.43 3.29 15.93
C SER A 204 -0.97 2.66 17.20
N LEU A 205 -0.92 1.33 17.31
CA LEU A 205 -1.34 0.62 18.51
C LEU A 205 -0.47 1.00 19.71
N ASN A 206 0.85 1.08 19.50
CA ASN A 206 1.77 1.45 20.56
C ASN A 206 1.43 2.85 21.12
N ASP A 207 1.16 3.81 20.22
CA ASP A 207 0.77 5.15 20.64
C ASP A 207 -0.55 5.13 21.39
N LYS A 208 -1.53 4.34 20.92
CA LYS A 208 -2.84 4.25 21.58
C LYS A 208 -2.75 3.61 22.96
N VAL A 209 -1.88 2.61 23.11
CA VAL A 209 -1.69 1.98 24.43
C VAL A 209 -1.14 3.00 25.42
N VAL A 210 -0.19 3.81 25.01
CA VAL A 210 0.37 4.85 25.87
C VAL A 210 -0.72 5.87 26.25
N ILE A 211 -1.53 6.30 25.31
CA ILE A 211 -2.61 7.26 25.57
C ILE A 211 -3.66 6.65 26.48
N PHE A 212 -4.07 5.40 26.25
CA PHE A 212 -5.09 4.73 27.05
C PHE A 212 -4.60 4.47 28.48
N ASP A 213 -3.33 4.18 28.68
CA ASP A 213 -2.75 4.04 30.02
C ASP A 213 -2.89 5.33 30.82
N ARG A 214 -2.70 6.43 30.21
CA ARG A 214 -2.92 7.74 30.84
C ARG A 214 -4.39 8.02 31.12
N UNK A 215 -5.06 7.73 30.26
CA UNK A 215 -6.50 7.93 30.36
C UNK A 215 -7.07 7.04 31.45
N UNK A 216 -6.54 6.00 31.59
CA UNK A 216 -7.00 5.08 32.59
C UNK A 216 -6.46 5.49 33.95
N UNK A 217 -5.43 6.03 33.96
CA UNK A 217 -4.88 6.55 35.14
C UNK A 217 -5.55 7.81 35.62
N UNK A 218 -6.09 8.31 34.75
CA UNK A 218 -6.84 9.50 35.06
C UNK A 218 -8.24 9.20 35.53
N UNK A 219 -8.60 8.21 35.24
CA UNK A 219 -9.92 7.74 35.62
C UNK A 219 -9.89 7.00 36.97
N UNK A 220 -8.89 6.69 37.29
CA UNK A 220 -8.76 6.02 38.55
C UNK A 220 -8.46 6.96 39.63
#